data_a78eb485c36c068a65073aaad6ae85ad
#
_entry.id   a78eb485c36c068a65073aaad6ae85ad
#
_cell.length_a   1.000
_cell.length_b   1.000
_cell.length_c   1.000
_cell.angle_alpha   90.00
_cell.angle_beta   90.00
_cell.angle_gamma   90.00
#
_symmetry.space_group_name_H-M   'P 1'
#
loop_
_entity.id
_entity.type
_entity.pdbx_description
1 polymer ?
#
loop_
_entity_poly.entity_id
_entity_poly.type
_entity_poly.pdbx_seq_one_letter_code
_entity_poly.pdbx_strand_id
1 'polypeptide(L)'
;IADKAGAYPSELSGGQKQRAAIARALASDPEILLCDEATSALDPQTTEAILKLLKKLNAQLGLTIVLITHQMNVVKEICTRTAVMENGRVVEQGDVFEIFANPQEKVTRSFVDTTSSLSGINTLIEEKSPLVQLKPGQKILRFKYLERSACEALVSTISRRFNIDLNIIFGSIEIIGDNPIGGLVVIADGKEDDIRDAVKYLCDINVGVEVILSA
;
A
#
# COMPACT_ATOMS: atom_id res chain seq x y z
N ILE A 1 28.50 12.87 -2.50
CA ILE A 1 28.60 14.34 -2.31
C ILE A 1 30.02 14.82 -1.94
N ALA A 2 31.07 14.02 -2.23
CA ALA A 2 32.46 14.41 -1.93
C ALA A 2 32.86 15.72 -2.64
N ASP A 3 32.30 15.97 -3.81
CA ASP A 3 32.45 17.20 -4.60
C ASP A 3 31.90 18.46 -3.89
N LYS A 4 31.12 18.30 -2.83
CA LYS A 4 30.52 19.38 -2.04
C LYS A 4 31.13 19.56 -0.66
N ALA A 5 32.31 18.95 -0.39
CA ALA A 5 32.94 19.00 0.94
C ALA A 5 33.24 20.43 1.40
N GLY A 6 33.48 21.38 0.48
CA GLY A 6 33.72 22.78 0.80
C GLY A 6 32.47 23.69 0.73
N ALA A 7 31.29 23.14 0.44
CA ALA A 7 30.06 23.92 0.32
C ALA A 7 29.38 24.12 1.67
N TYR A 8 28.77 25.29 1.87
CA TYR A 8 27.92 25.54 3.05
C TYR A 8 26.56 24.86 2.89
N PRO A 9 25.89 24.50 4.03
CA PRO A 9 24.56 23.88 3.98
C PRO A 9 23.51 24.66 3.18
N SER A 10 23.60 25.98 3.15
CA SER A 10 22.71 26.84 2.37
C SER A 10 22.86 26.68 0.84
N GLU A 11 24.01 26.18 0.38
CA GLU A 11 24.33 25.98 -1.04
C GLU A 11 23.95 24.57 -1.54
N LEU A 12 23.51 23.69 -0.61
CA LEU A 12 23.13 22.31 -0.92
C LEU A 12 21.64 22.22 -1.23
N SER A 13 21.29 21.38 -2.21
CA SER A 13 19.89 20.97 -2.43
C SER A 13 19.36 20.14 -1.25
N GLY A 14 18.04 19.98 -1.13
CA GLY A 14 17.43 19.16 -0.08
C GLY A 14 17.98 17.75 -0.02
N GLY A 15 18.09 17.06 -1.15
CA GLY A 15 18.67 15.73 -1.23
C GLY A 15 20.16 15.66 -0.90
N GLN A 16 20.93 16.72 -1.23
CA GLN A 16 22.33 16.83 -0.84
C GLN A 16 22.49 17.01 0.67
N LYS A 17 21.65 17.86 1.28
CA LYS A 17 21.58 18.05 2.74
C LYS A 17 21.28 16.72 3.44
N GLN A 18 20.30 15.96 2.91
CA GLN A 18 19.94 14.68 3.48
C GLN A 18 21.06 13.65 3.40
N ARG A 19 21.76 13.56 2.26
CA ARG A 19 22.95 12.69 2.11
C ARG A 19 24.07 13.10 3.04
N ALA A 20 24.30 14.39 3.26
CA ALA A 20 25.28 14.89 4.22
C ALA A 20 24.90 14.53 5.66
N ALA A 21 23.61 14.62 6.01
CA ALA A 21 23.11 14.23 7.33
C ALA A 21 23.28 12.72 7.57
N ILE A 22 22.96 11.89 6.57
CA ILE A 22 23.19 10.43 6.64
C ILE A 22 24.69 10.14 6.81
N ALA A 23 25.57 10.75 6.00
CA ALA A 23 27.00 10.56 6.08
C ALA A 23 27.56 10.97 7.47
N ARG A 24 27.07 12.07 8.01
CA ARG A 24 27.41 12.52 9.37
C ARG A 24 27.00 11.51 10.45
N ALA A 25 25.78 10.96 10.34
CA ALA A 25 25.29 9.97 11.28
C ALA A 25 26.08 8.66 11.21
N LEU A 26 26.55 8.27 10.02
CA LEU A 26 27.37 7.07 9.80
C LEU A 26 28.84 7.24 10.26
N ALA A 27 29.32 8.46 10.45
CA ALA A 27 30.73 8.71 10.81
C ALA A 27 31.12 8.16 12.18
N SER A 28 30.15 7.85 13.05
CA SER A 28 30.36 7.23 14.37
C SER A 28 30.25 5.71 14.37
N ASP A 29 30.16 5.09 13.18
CA ASP A 29 29.99 3.64 12.99
C ASP A 29 28.84 3.06 13.84
N PRO A 30 27.60 3.55 13.67
CA PRO A 30 26.47 3.16 14.50
C PRO A 30 25.94 1.78 14.11
N GLU A 31 25.39 1.03 15.09
CA GLU A 31 24.60 -0.19 14.83
C GLU A 31 23.16 0.13 14.43
N ILE A 32 22.65 1.29 14.86
CA ILE A 32 21.26 1.73 14.61
C ILE A 32 21.28 3.16 14.05
N LEU A 33 20.59 3.36 12.93
CA LEU A 33 20.34 4.66 12.33
C LEU A 33 18.88 5.07 12.54
N LEU A 34 18.66 6.18 13.23
CA LEU A 34 17.33 6.76 13.41
C LEU A 34 17.08 7.83 12.34
N CYS A 35 16.01 7.66 11.57
CA CYS A 35 15.60 8.57 10.51
C CYS A 35 14.22 9.12 10.84
N ASP A 36 14.17 10.36 11.29
CA ASP A 36 12.93 11.07 11.59
C ASP A 36 12.54 11.90 10.36
N GLU A 37 11.42 11.52 9.72
CA GLU A 37 10.88 12.17 8.52
C GLU A 37 11.93 12.49 7.43
N ALA A 38 12.84 11.57 7.19
CA ALA A 38 14.02 11.77 6.32
C ALA A 38 13.69 12.16 4.86
N THR A 39 12.44 12.06 4.45
CA THR A 39 11.98 12.31 3.08
C THR A 39 10.83 13.32 2.97
N SER A 40 10.31 13.84 4.07
CA SER A 40 9.08 14.66 4.10
C SER A 40 9.18 15.98 3.31
N ALA A 41 10.38 16.55 3.20
CA ALA A 41 10.63 17.83 2.50
C ALA A 41 11.30 17.66 1.12
N LEU A 42 11.27 16.45 0.55
CA LEU A 42 11.94 16.13 -0.71
C LEU A 42 10.91 15.88 -1.82
N ASP A 43 11.33 16.18 -3.06
CA ASP A 43 10.56 15.78 -4.23
C ASP A 43 10.57 14.26 -4.43
N PRO A 44 9.62 13.69 -5.19
CA PRO A 44 9.49 12.23 -5.33
C PRO A 44 10.75 11.54 -5.85
N GLN A 45 11.46 12.12 -6.82
CA GLN A 45 12.69 11.51 -7.38
C GLN A 45 13.81 11.49 -6.35
N THR A 46 13.98 12.59 -5.61
CA THR A 46 14.96 12.67 -4.53
C THR A 46 14.61 11.72 -3.39
N THR A 47 13.32 11.62 -3.04
CA THR A 47 12.83 10.64 -2.05
C THR A 47 13.25 9.23 -2.42
N GLU A 48 12.91 8.77 -3.64
CA GLU A 48 13.28 7.45 -4.13
C GLU A 48 14.81 7.21 -4.08
N ALA A 49 15.60 8.21 -4.44
CA ALA A 49 17.06 8.11 -4.39
C ALA A 49 17.61 7.97 -2.96
N ILE A 50 16.99 8.64 -1.98
CA ILE A 50 17.35 8.51 -0.55
C ILE A 50 16.92 7.14 0.00
N LEU A 51 15.71 6.65 -0.34
CA LEU A 51 15.25 5.33 0.07
C LEU A 51 16.14 4.20 -0.47
N LYS A 52 16.51 4.27 -1.75
CA LYS A 52 17.48 3.34 -2.36
C LYS A 52 18.84 3.39 -1.65
N LEU A 53 19.30 4.57 -1.28
CA LEU A 53 20.55 4.73 -0.50
C LEU A 53 20.43 4.05 0.86
N LEU A 54 19.36 4.29 1.62
CA LEU A 54 19.14 3.67 2.92
C LEU A 54 19.08 2.14 2.81
N LYS A 55 18.36 1.61 1.83
CA LYS A 55 18.29 0.17 1.56
C LYS A 55 19.68 -0.43 1.26
N LYS A 56 20.47 0.28 0.45
CA LYS A 56 21.86 -0.12 0.15
C LYS A 56 22.75 -0.12 1.39
N LEU A 57 22.65 0.92 2.24
CA LEU A 57 23.40 1.03 3.48
C LEU A 57 23.04 -0.07 4.47
N ASN A 58 21.75 -0.36 4.64
CA ASN A 58 21.29 -1.47 5.46
C ASN A 58 21.90 -2.79 5.01
N ALA A 59 21.84 -3.10 3.68
CA ALA A 59 22.38 -4.35 3.13
C ALA A 59 23.91 -4.46 3.21
N GLN A 60 24.64 -3.34 3.02
CA GLN A 60 26.11 -3.34 2.99
C GLN A 60 26.77 -3.29 4.38
N LEU A 61 26.13 -2.57 5.33
CA LEU A 61 26.71 -2.34 6.65
C LEU A 61 26.06 -3.21 7.74
N GLY A 62 25.00 -3.96 7.43
CA GLY A 62 24.25 -4.73 8.44
C GLY A 62 23.54 -3.86 9.49
N LEU A 63 23.38 -2.60 9.21
CA LEU A 63 22.88 -1.55 10.08
C LEU A 63 21.36 -1.66 10.25
N THR A 64 20.85 -1.57 11.47
CA THR A 64 19.42 -1.45 11.72
C THR A 64 18.97 -0.01 11.43
N ILE A 65 17.95 0.16 10.58
CA ILE A 65 17.38 1.48 10.29
C ILE A 65 15.99 1.56 10.88
N VAL A 66 15.77 2.53 11.78
CA VAL A 66 14.46 2.88 12.31
C VAL A 66 13.98 4.15 11.61
N LEU A 67 12.90 4.03 10.85
CA LEU A 67 12.33 5.11 10.06
C LEU A 67 11.02 5.59 10.66
N ILE A 68 10.93 6.87 10.99
CA ILE A 68 9.69 7.52 11.42
C ILE A 68 9.13 8.27 10.21
N THR A 69 7.91 7.94 9.83
CA THR A 69 7.23 8.57 8.69
C THR A 69 5.71 8.43 8.80
N HIS A 70 5.00 9.38 8.22
CA HIS A 70 3.56 9.28 7.96
C HIS A 70 3.27 8.85 6.52
N GLN A 71 4.30 8.63 5.71
CA GLN A 71 4.16 8.25 4.29
C GLN A 71 4.13 6.73 4.14
N MET A 72 2.94 6.15 4.03
CA MET A 72 2.77 4.71 3.92
C MET A 72 3.48 4.08 2.71
N ASN A 73 3.62 4.83 1.59
CA ASN A 73 4.38 4.35 0.43
C ASN A 73 5.85 4.09 0.77
N VAL A 74 6.44 4.95 1.62
CA VAL A 74 7.83 4.76 2.10
C VAL A 74 7.93 3.49 2.94
N VAL A 75 6.94 3.22 3.81
CA VAL A 75 6.90 1.99 4.61
C VAL A 75 6.84 0.76 3.70
N LYS A 76 5.97 0.74 2.70
CA LYS A 76 5.84 -0.36 1.71
C LYS A 76 7.15 -0.62 0.97
N GLU A 77 7.88 0.44 0.60
CA GLU A 77 9.02 0.35 -0.29
C GLU A 77 10.27 -0.21 0.38
N ILE A 78 10.57 0.18 1.63
CA ILE A 78 11.85 -0.17 2.24
C ILE A 78 11.78 -0.87 3.59
N CYS A 79 10.65 -0.84 4.30
CA CYS A 79 10.54 -1.45 5.61
C CYS A 79 10.21 -2.94 5.52
N THR A 80 10.76 -3.74 6.44
CA THR A 80 10.39 -5.15 6.62
C THR A 80 9.35 -5.31 7.72
N ARG A 81 9.44 -4.48 8.77
CA ARG A 81 8.50 -4.45 9.89
C ARG A 81 8.04 -3.02 10.13
N THR A 82 6.85 -2.88 10.67
CA THR A 82 6.30 -1.57 11.04
C THR A 82 5.60 -1.61 12.39
N ALA A 83 5.55 -0.46 13.05
CA ALA A 83 4.76 -0.22 14.24
C ALA A 83 3.92 1.04 14.04
N VAL A 84 2.62 0.93 14.19
CA VAL A 84 1.69 2.06 14.12
C VAL A 84 1.53 2.66 15.51
N MET A 85 1.69 3.97 15.59
CA MET A 85 1.59 4.70 16.85
C MET A 85 0.39 5.66 16.85
N GLU A 86 -0.31 5.69 17.96
CA GLU A 86 -1.38 6.64 18.24
C GLU A 86 -1.24 7.17 19.67
N ASN A 87 -1.30 8.49 19.86
CA ASN A 87 -1.20 9.14 21.18
C ASN A 87 0.01 8.68 22.00
N GLY A 88 1.17 8.48 21.34
CA GLY A 88 2.43 8.07 22.00
C GLY A 88 2.51 6.59 22.39
N ARG A 89 1.56 5.76 21.93
CA ARG A 89 1.53 4.31 22.19
C ARG A 89 1.57 3.54 20.88
N VAL A 90 2.28 2.42 20.87
CA VAL A 90 2.20 1.45 19.79
C VAL A 90 0.86 0.73 19.90
N VAL A 91 0.02 0.85 18.87
CA VAL A 91 -1.32 0.24 18.82
C VAL A 91 -1.32 -1.04 17.99
N GLU A 92 -0.47 -1.10 16.97
CA GLU A 92 -0.32 -2.29 16.13
C GLU A 92 1.11 -2.40 15.62
N GLN A 93 1.65 -3.62 15.50
CA GLN A 93 2.98 -3.86 14.96
C GLN A 93 3.07 -5.24 14.31
N GLY A 94 3.91 -5.36 13.28
CA GLY A 94 4.10 -6.63 12.57
C GLY A 94 4.96 -6.47 11.33
N ASP A 95 4.98 -7.52 10.52
CA ASP A 95 5.55 -7.44 9.18
C ASP A 95 4.73 -6.49 8.32
N VAL A 96 5.41 -5.74 7.43
CA VAL A 96 4.74 -4.71 6.62
C VAL A 96 3.62 -5.35 5.79
N PHE A 97 3.86 -6.52 5.18
CA PHE A 97 2.84 -7.20 4.40
C PHE A 97 1.58 -7.49 5.25
N GLU A 98 1.72 -8.05 6.45
CA GLU A 98 0.60 -8.39 7.34
C GLU A 98 -0.21 -7.15 7.74
N ILE A 99 0.48 -6.06 8.10
CA ILE A 99 -0.16 -4.79 8.48
C ILE A 99 -0.97 -4.19 7.32
N PHE A 100 -0.47 -4.31 6.09
CA PHE A 100 -1.20 -3.81 4.90
C PHE A 100 -2.28 -4.77 4.42
N ALA A 101 -2.08 -6.08 4.55
CA ALA A 101 -3.04 -7.09 4.11
C ALA A 101 -4.25 -7.19 5.04
N ASN A 102 -4.02 -7.14 6.36
CA ASN A 102 -5.04 -7.40 7.38
C ASN A 102 -4.92 -6.48 8.60
N PRO A 103 -5.04 -5.15 8.43
CA PRO A 103 -4.95 -4.20 9.53
C PRO A 103 -6.05 -4.43 10.56
N GLN A 104 -5.67 -4.59 11.84
CA GLN A 104 -6.61 -4.88 12.92
C GLN A 104 -7.16 -3.61 13.54
N GLU A 105 -6.30 -2.61 13.74
CA GLU A 105 -6.67 -1.37 14.42
C GLU A 105 -7.29 -0.35 13.45
N LYS A 106 -8.24 0.44 13.95
CA LYS A 106 -8.95 1.44 13.14
C LYS A 106 -8.00 2.47 12.54
N VAL A 107 -7.02 2.93 13.31
CA VAL A 107 -6.04 3.92 12.84
C VAL A 107 -5.15 3.32 11.74
N THR A 108 -4.75 2.05 11.89
CA THR A 108 -3.97 1.34 10.86
C THR A 108 -4.76 1.22 9.56
N ARG A 109 -6.04 0.83 9.64
CA ARG A 109 -6.93 0.78 8.45
C ARG A 109 -6.99 2.14 7.74
N SER A 110 -7.18 3.22 8.53
CA SER A 110 -7.21 4.57 7.97
C SER A 110 -5.91 4.91 7.22
N PHE A 111 -4.74 4.58 7.77
CA PHE A 111 -3.46 4.80 7.11
C PHE A 111 -3.29 3.95 5.84
N VAL A 112 -3.66 2.68 5.88
CA VAL A 112 -3.61 1.77 4.73
C VAL A 112 -4.54 2.27 3.62
N ASP A 113 -5.75 2.68 3.96
CA ASP A 113 -6.75 3.18 3.01
C ASP A 113 -6.28 4.45 2.27
N THR A 114 -5.47 5.31 2.92
CA THR A 114 -4.92 6.52 2.25
C THR A 114 -4.02 6.20 1.06
N THR A 115 -3.43 5.01 1.02
CA THR A 115 -2.54 4.57 -0.07
C THR A 115 -3.22 3.62 -1.05
N SER A 116 -4.43 3.18 -0.76
CA SER A 116 -5.17 2.26 -1.62
C SER A 116 -5.98 3.03 -2.66
N SER A 117 -5.69 2.80 -3.94
CA SER A 117 -6.52 3.33 -5.03
C SER A 117 -7.96 2.79 -5.00
N LEU A 118 -8.19 1.67 -4.29
CA LEU A 118 -9.52 1.07 -4.14
C LEU A 118 -10.44 1.87 -3.21
N SER A 119 -9.90 2.76 -2.38
CA SER A 119 -10.67 3.64 -1.49
C SER A 119 -11.47 4.71 -2.27
N GLY A 120 -11.07 5.03 -3.49
CA GLY A 120 -11.77 5.97 -4.38
C GLY A 120 -13.23 5.60 -4.65
N ILE A 121 -13.63 4.34 -4.45
CA ILE A 121 -15.04 3.93 -4.60
C ILE A 121 -15.97 4.67 -3.61
N ASN A 122 -15.50 4.93 -2.39
CA ASN A 122 -16.31 5.60 -1.38
C ASN A 122 -16.64 7.03 -1.82
N THR A 123 -15.68 7.75 -2.37
CA THR A 123 -15.89 9.10 -2.94
C THR A 123 -16.91 9.07 -4.08
N LEU A 124 -16.80 8.11 -5.01
CA LEU A 124 -17.77 7.99 -6.10
C LEU A 124 -19.19 7.70 -5.62
N ILE A 125 -19.34 6.93 -4.55
CA ILE A 125 -20.64 6.64 -3.94
C ILE A 125 -21.21 7.88 -3.24
N GLU A 126 -20.40 8.59 -2.47
CA GLU A 126 -20.80 9.83 -1.79
C GLU A 126 -21.23 10.93 -2.78
N GLU A 127 -20.47 11.07 -3.87
CA GLU A 127 -20.77 12.03 -4.95
C GLU A 127 -21.88 11.57 -5.89
N LYS A 128 -22.46 10.39 -5.67
CA LYS A 128 -23.48 9.76 -6.55
C LYS A 128 -23.07 9.73 -8.03
N SER A 129 -21.80 9.41 -8.28
CA SER A 129 -21.25 9.37 -9.62
C SER A 129 -22.06 8.42 -10.53
N PRO A 130 -22.27 8.76 -11.82
CA PRO A 130 -22.89 7.85 -12.79
C PRO A 130 -22.18 6.49 -12.90
N LEU A 131 -20.89 6.41 -12.58
CA LEU A 131 -20.10 5.18 -12.64
C LEU A 131 -20.53 4.13 -11.62
N VAL A 132 -21.22 4.53 -10.55
CA VAL A 132 -21.67 3.66 -9.46
C VAL A 132 -23.19 3.57 -9.35
N GLN A 133 -23.91 4.09 -10.34
CA GLN A 133 -25.36 3.92 -10.44
C GLN A 133 -25.67 2.48 -10.86
N LEU A 134 -26.24 1.73 -9.92
CA LEU A 134 -26.59 0.34 -10.15
C LEU A 134 -27.97 0.21 -10.80
N LYS A 135 -28.12 -0.77 -11.69
CA LYS A 135 -29.40 -1.28 -12.15
C LYS A 135 -29.92 -2.34 -11.19
N PRO A 136 -31.23 -2.62 -11.18
CA PRO A 136 -31.78 -3.70 -10.36
C PRO A 136 -31.03 -5.03 -10.57
N GLY A 137 -30.63 -5.68 -9.46
CA GLY A 137 -29.88 -6.93 -9.48
C GLY A 137 -28.34 -6.80 -9.55
N GLN A 138 -27.82 -5.57 -9.80
CA GLN A 138 -26.38 -5.34 -9.78
C GLN A 138 -25.84 -5.14 -8.35
N LYS A 139 -24.58 -5.53 -8.12
CA LYS A 139 -23.86 -5.33 -6.86
C LYS A 139 -22.48 -4.76 -7.13
N ILE A 140 -22.02 -3.85 -6.27
CA ILE A 140 -20.60 -3.45 -6.24
C ILE A 140 -19.89 -4.36 -5.26
N LEU A 141 -18.88 -5.07 -5.76
CA LEU A 141 -18.05 -5.99 -5.01
C LEU A 141 -16.61 -5.48 -4.97
N ARG A 142 -15.97 -5.59 -3.82
CA ARG A 142 -14.53 -5.41 -3.67
C ARG A 142 -13.87 -6.77 -3.48
N PHE A 143 -12.94 -7.12 -4.38
CA PHE A 143 -12.08 -8.28 -4.23
C PHE A 143 -10.77 -7.86 -3.62
N LYS A 144 -10.30 -8.56 -2.60
CA LYS A 144 -8.98 -8.37 -2.00
C LYS A 144 -8.12 -9.58 -2.33
N TYR A 145 -7.03 -9.35 -3.01
CA TYR A 145 -6.04 -10.38 -3.31
C TYR A 145 -5.01 -10.41 -2.20
N LEU A 146 -4.88 -11.58 -1.58
CA LEU A 146 -3.86 -11.90 -0.61
C LEU A 146 -3.04 -13.04 -1.20
N GLU A 147 -1.72 -12.86 -1.31
CA GLU A 147 -0.79 -13.87 -1.84
C GLU A 147 -0.95 -14.17 -3.35
N ARG A 148 -0.70 -15.44 -3.73
CA ARG A 148 -0.61 -15.90 -5.13
C ARG A 148 -1.93 -15.83 -5.92
N SER A 149 -3.06 -15.68 -5.26
CA SER A 149 -4.37 -15.56 -5.93
C SER A 149 -4.45 -14.38 -6.91
N ALA A 150 -3.59 -13.36 -6.73
CA ALA A 150 -3.49 -12.23 -7.65
C ALA A 150 -2.97 -12.60 -9.06
N CYS A 151 -2.39 -13.78 -9.23
CA CYS A 151 -1.79 -14.21 -10.50
C CYS A 151 -2.76 -15.01 -11.39
N GLU A 152 -3.97 -15.32 -10.93
CA GLU A 152 -4.96 -16.08 -11.70
C GLU A 152 -5.89 -15.17 -12.52
N ALA A 153 -6.41 -15.70 -13.61
CA ALA A 153 -7.37 -14.98 -14.47
C ALA A 153 -8.79 -14.98 -13.86
N LEU A 154 -8.92 -14.47 -12.62
CA LEU A 154 -10.13 -14.58 -11.80
C LEU A 154 -11.35 -13.96 -12.46
N VAL A 155 -11.26 -12.75 -12.99
CA VAL A 155 -12.38 -12.04 -13.62
C VAL A 155 -12.99 -12.89 -14.74
N SER A 156 -12.17 -13.36 -15.67
CA SER A 156 -12.64 -14.16 -16.79
C SER A 156 -13.13 -15.55 -16.37
N THR A 157 -12.55 -16.14 -15.35
CA THR A 157 -12.97 -17.43 -14.80
C THR A 157 -14.33 -17.32 -14.14
N ILE A 158 -14.55 -16.31 -13.32
CA ILE A 158 -15.81 -16.07 -12.63
C ILE A 158 -16.91 -15.76 -13.63
N SER A 159 -16.67 -14.84 -14.58
CA SER A 159 -17.66 -14.47 -15.58
C SER A 159 -18.14 -15.68 -16.37
N ARG A 160 -17.22 -16.54 -16.83
CA ARG A 160 -17.58 -17.75 -17.60
C ARG A 160 -18.22 -18.84 -16.76
N ARG A 161 -17.74 -19.05 -15.52
CA ARG A 161 -18.20 -20.16 -14.68
C ARG A 161 -19.59 -19.91 -14.10
N PHE A 162 -19.87 -18.67 -13.71
CA PHE A 162 -21.12 -18.29 -13.05
C PHE A 162 -22.07 -17.49 -13.94
N ASN A 163 -21.70 -17.29 -15.21
CA ASN A 163 -22.50 -16.54 -16.16
C ASN A 163 -22.91 -15.15 -15.65
N ILE A 164 -21.95 -14.42 -15.10
CA ILE A 164 -22.09 -13.05 -14.61
C ILE A 164 -21.14 -12.13 -15.36
N ASP A 165 -21.56 -10.89 -15.59
CA ASP A 165 -20.72 -9.85 -16.15
C ASP A 165 -20.04 -9.07 -15.02
N LEU A 166 -18.74 -8.81 -15.19
CA LEU A 166 -17.94 -8.04 -14.22
C LEU A 166 -17.36 -6.80 -14.89
N ASN A 167 -17.88 -5.63 -14.53
CA ASN A 167 -17.34 -4.35 -14.97
C ASN A 167 -16.37 -3.80 -13.92
N ILE A 168 -15.08 -3.68 -14.27
CA ILE A 168 -14.04 -3.19 -13.36
C ILE A 168 -14.12 -1.67 -13.27
N ILE A 169 -14.30 -1.14 -12.05
CA ILE A 169 -14.27 0.30 -11.75
C ILE A 169 -12.89 0.72 -11.29
N PHE A 170 -12.29 -0.04 -10.35
CA PHE A 170 -10.94 0.16 -9.84
C PHE A 170 -10.18 -1.16 -9.83
N GLY A 171 -8.87 -1.08 -10.05
CA GLY A 171 -7.96 -2.21 -9.91
C GLY A 171 -6.56 -1.73 -9.54
N SER A 172 -5.95 -2.39 -8.57
CA SER A 172 -4.57 -2.14 -8.18
C SER A 172 -3.94 -3.44 -7.70
N ILE A 173 -2.71 -3.68 -8.15
CA ILE A 173 -1.85 -4.74 -7.64
C ILE A 173 -0.51 -4.08 -7.34
N GLU A 174 -0.08 -4.18 -6.11
CA GLU A 174 1.21 -3.69 -5.62
C GLU A 174 2.03 -4.88 -5.12
N ILE A 175 3.35 -4.72 -5.06
CA ILE A 175 4.24 -5.74 -4.53
C ILE A 175 4.87 -5.17 -3.26
N ILE A 176 4.64 -5.84 -2.12
CA ILE A 176 5.28 -5.53 -0.85
C ILE A 176 6.28 -6.66 -0.54
N GLY A 177 7.59 -6.33 -0.60
CA GLY A 177 8.62 -7.36 -0.62
C GLY A 177 8.48 -8.23 -1.87
N ASP A 178 8.19 -9.53 -1.68
CA ASP A 178 7.96 -10.49 -2.76
C ASP A 178 6.49 -10.91 -2.90
N ASN A 179 5.59 -10.27 -2.13
CA ASN A 179 4.19 -10.68 -2.06
C ASN A 179 3.29 -9.66 -2.76
N PRO A 180 2.45 -10.08 -3.72
CA PRO A 180 1.46 -9.22 -4.31
C PRO A 180 0.32 -8.95 -3.32
N ILE A 181 -0.10 -7.69 -3.25
CA ILE A 181 -1.28 -7.24 -2.50
C ILE A 181 -2.09 -6.33 -3.41
N GLY A 182 -3.39 -6.41 -3.32
CA GLY A 182 -4.24 -5.53 -4.12
C GLY A 182 -5.67 -6.00 -4.20
N GLY A 183 -6.36 -5.56 -5.23
CA GLY A 183 -7.73 -5.97 -5.44
C GLY A 183 -8.38 -5.30 -6.65
N LEU A 184 -9.65 -5.61 -6.80
CA LEU A 184 -10.53 -5.01 -7.77
C LEU A 184 -11.80 -4.51 -7.10
N VAL A 185 -12.35 -3.42 -7.61
CA VAL A 185 -13.73 -3.04 -7.36
C VAL A 185 -14.50 -3.21 -8.66
N VAL A 186 -15.53 -4.04 -8.63
CA VAL A 186 -16.31 -4.42 -9.82
C VAL A 186 -17.79 -4.21 -9.59
N ILE A 187 -18.52 -3.89 -10.67
CA ILE A 187 -19.97 -4.08 -10.72
C ILE A 187 -20.21 -5.48 -11.26
N ALA A 188 -20.85 -6.32 -10.45
CA ALA A 188 -21.31 -7.63 -10.85
C ALA A 188 -22.77 -7.52 -11.35
N ASP A 189 -23.04 -8.03 -12.54
CA ASP A 189 -24.34 -8.07 -13.17
C ASP A 189 -24.69 -9.53 -13.50
N GLY A 190 -25.81 -10.00 -13.00
CA GLY A 190 -26.27 -11.38 -13.17
C GLY A 190 -27.39 -11.74 -12.22
N LYS A 191 -27.79 -13.01 -12.23
CA LYS A 191 -28.80 -13.49 -11.28
C LYS A 191 -28.22 -13.49 -9.86
N GLU A 192 -29.05 -13.22 -8.88
CA GLU A 192 -28.62 -13.12 -7.47
C GLU A 192 -27.95 -14.42 -6.98
N ASP A 193 -28.49 -15.58 -7.37
CA ASP A 193 -27.91 -16.88 -7.01
C ASP A 193 -26.54 -17.08 -7.63
N ASP A 194 -26.37 -16.70 -8.91
CA ASP A 194 -25.09 -16.82 -9.62
C ASP A 194 -24.01 -15.92 -8.99
N ILE A 195 -24.37 -14.69 -8.61
CA ILE A 195 -23.45 -13.76 -7.90
C ILE A 195 -23.10 -14.32 -6.52
N ARG A 196 -24.05 -14.89 -5.77
CA ARG A 196 -23.81 -15.50 -4.46
C ARG A 196 -22.85 -16.69 -4.56
N ASP A 197 -23.06 -17.55 -5.55
CA ASP A 197 -22.22 -18.72 -5.79
C ASP A 197 -20.79 -18.31 -6.23
N ALA A 198 -20.67 -17.25 -7.03
CA ALA A 198 -19.38 -16.65 -7.40
C ALA A 198 -18.63 -16.09 -6.17
N VAL A 199 -19.32 -15.38 -5.27
CA VAL A 199 -18.75 -14.87 -4.02
C VAL A 199 -18.26 -16.01 -3.13
N LYS A 200 -19.07 -17.08 -2.99
CA LYS A 200 -18.69 -18.27 -2.23
C LYS A 200 -17.42 -18.92 -2.80
N TYR A 201 -17.38 -19.11 -4.10
CA TYR A 201 -16.21 -19.66 -4.80
C TYR A 201 -14.94 -18.83 -4.54
N LEU A 202 -15.04 -17.49 -4.61
CA LEU A 202 -13.93 -16.59 -4.33
C LEU A 202 -13.41 -16.74 -2.89
N CYS A 203 -14.31 -16.85 -1.92
CA CYS A 203 -13.93 -17.11 -0.53
C CYS A 203 -13.23 -18.47 -0.37
N ASP A 204 -13.72 -19.51 -1.07
CA ASP A 204 -13.13 -20.87 -1.02
C ASP A 204 -11.68 -20.91 -1.56
N ILE A 205 -11.32 -19.98 -2.46
CA ILE A 205 -9.95 -19.83 -3.00
C ILE A 205 -9.14 -18.71 -2.34
N ASN A 206 -9.52 -18.31 -1.11
CA ASN A 206 -8.83 -17.29 -0.32
C ASN A 206 -8.78 -15.89 -0.96
N VAL A 207 -9.76 -15.53 -1.78
CA VAL A 207 -9.99 -14.16 -2.22
C VAL A 207 -10.99 -13.51 -1.28
N GLY A 208 -10.57 -12.43 -0.60
CA GLY A 208 -11.49 -11.65 0.23
C GLY A 208 -12.53 -10.95 -0.63
N VAL A 209 -13.81 -11.08 -0.27
CA VAL A 209 -14.91 -10.40 -0.98
C VAL A 209 -15.74 -9.59 -0.01
N GLU A 210 -15.94 -8.32 -0.35
CA GLU A 210 -16.78 -7.38 0.39
C GLU A 210 -17.87 -6.85 -0.55
N VAL A 211 -19.12 -6.91 -0.12
CA VAL A 211 -20.25 -6.28 -0.84
C VAL A 211 -20.33 -4.82 -0.36
N ILE A 212 -20.04 -3.87 -1.25
CA ILE A 212 -20.04 -2.43 -0.92
C ILE A 212 -21.44 -1.84 -1.08
N LEU A 213 -22.13 -2.19 -2.18
CA LEU A 213 -23.46 -1.67 -2.49
C LEU A 213 -24.28 -2.73 -3.25
N SER A 214 -25.59 -2.74 -3.01
CA SER A 214 -26.54 -3.58 -3.74
C SER A 214 -27.74 -2.72 -4.18
N ALA A 215 -28.24 -2.94 -5.40
CA ALA A 215 -29.43 -2.28 -5.93
C ALA A 215 -30.69 -3.09 -5.63
#